data_c6a0aa84745721613ad635ef73f9072e
#
_entry.id   c6a0aa84745721613ad635ef73f9072e
#
_cell.length_a   1.000
_cell.length_b   1.000
_cell.length_c   1.000
_cell.angle_alpha   90.00
_cell.angle_beta   90.00
_cell.angle_gamma   90.00
#
_symmetry.space_group_name_H-M   'P 1'
#
loop_
_entity.id
_entity.type
_entity.pdbx_description
1 polymer ?
#
loop_
_entity_poly.entity_id
_entity_poly.type
_entity_poly.pdbx_seq_one_letter_code
_entity_poly.pdbx_strand_id
1 'polypeptide(L)'
;AVATHRPDVVVMDLRMKRVSGVDAIRALRTGGGPPALALTTFDDDDLLSAALRAGASGFVLKDSPAEELIRAVHAVARGEAYLDPAVTARVLNGYRRAPGAPSDDVADRLTARELDVLQLIGSGATNAEIAGRLVISEVTVKSHIGRIFTKLDLRDRAAAIVYAYDHGVVAPK
;
A
#
# COMPACT_ATOMS: atom_id res chain seq x y z
N ALA A 1 25.41 -10.05 2.37
CA ALA A 1 25.24 -10.20 3.84
C ALA A 1 24.05 -11.09 4.18
N VAL A 2 22.81 -10.78 3.74
CA VAL A 2 21.61 -11.59 4.10
C VAL A 2 21.74 -13.04 3.62
N ALA A 3 22.10 -13.27 2.35
CA ALA A 3 22.27 -14.61 1.80
C ALA A 3 23.38 -15.43 2.49
N THR A 4 24.36 -14.76 3.07
CA THR A 4 25.52 -15.41 3.74
C THR A 4 25.18 -15.79 5.19
N HIS A 5 24.45 -14.92 5.90
CA HIS A 5 24.23 -15.05 7.35
C HIS A 5 22.87 -15.61 7.73
N ARG A 6 21.89 -15.67 6.81
CA ARG A 6 20.51 -16.15 7.01
C ARG A 6 19.91 -15.67 8.34
N PRO A 7 19.82 -14.34 8.56
CA PRO A 7 19.23 -13.82 9.80
C PRO A 7 17.71 -14.10 9.83
N ASP A 8 17.15 -14.22 11.03
CA ASP A 8 15.71 -14.40 11.24
C ASP A 8 14.93 -13.10 11.04
N VAL A 9 15.59 -11.96 11.15
CA VAL A 9 15.01 -10.62 10.95
C VAL A 9 16.11 -9.65 10.48
N VAL A 10 15.69 -8.67 9.67
CA VAL A 10 16.56 -7.55 9.27
C VAL A 10 16.02 -6.27 9.86
N VAL A 11 16.83 -5.57 10.64
CA VAL A 11 16.53 -4.21 11.10
C VAL A 11 17.02 -3.23 10.03
N MET A 12 16.10 -2.46 9.46
CA MET A 12 16.34 -1.62 8.29
C MET A 12 16.11 -0.16 8.59
N ASP A 13 17.17 0.64 8.50
CA ASP A 13 17.02 2.10 8.47
C ASP A 13 16.39 2.53 7.15
N LEU A 14 15.29 3.29 7.20
CA LEU A 14 14.64 3.78 6.00
C LEU A 14 15.46 4.89 5.31
N ARG A 15 16.22 5.69 6.06
CA ARG A 15 17.04 6.80 5.54
C ARG A 15 18.50 6.40 5.36
N MET A 16 18.81 5.68 4.30
CA MET A 16 20.19 5.32 3.95
C MET A 16 20.70 6.13 2.75
N LYS A 17 22.00 6.48 2.73
CA LYS A 17 22.60 7.40 1.72
C LYS A 17 22.73 6.80 0.31
N ARG A 18 22.82 5.50 0.13
CA ARG A 18 23.14 4.86 -1.17
C ARG A 18 22.02 4.01 -1.74
N VAL A 19 21.23 3.37 -0.90
CA VAL A 19 20.10 2.53 -1.27
C VAL A 19 18.96 2.93 -0.37
N SER A 20 17.78 3.16 -0.91
CA SER A 20 16.59 3.41 -0.10
C SER A 20 16.29 2.19 0.76
N GLY A 21 16.04 2.38 2.06
CA GLY A 21 15.59 1.31 2.95
C GLY A 21 14.30 0.66 2.45
N VAL A 22 13.44 1.44 1.82
CA VAL A 22 12.19 0.96 1.18
C VAL A 22 12.49 -0.02 0.04
N ASP A 23 13.45 0.31 -0.84
CA ASP A 23 13.83 -0.58 -1.95
C ASP A 23 14.52 -1.85 -1.44
N ALA A 24 15.31 -1.73 -0.36
CA ALA A 24 15.91 -2.88 0.27
C ALA A 24 14.85 -3.83 0.89
N ILE A 25 13.82 -3.29 1.56
CA ILE A 25 12.68 -4.06 2.09
C ILE A 25 11.93 -4.76 0.96
N ARG A 26 11.64 -4.05 -0.14
CA ARG A 26 11.00 -4.63 -1.32
C ARG A 26 11.82 -5.78 -1.91
N ALA A 27 13.13 -5.60 -2.05
CA ALA A 27 14.02 -6.63 -2.55
C ALA A 27 14.09 -7.86 -1.62
N LEU A 28 14.06 -7.68 -0.31
CA LEU A 28 13.99 -8.78 0.65
C LEU A 28 12.71 -9.57 0.47
N ARG A 29 11.56 -8.89 0.39
CA ARG A 29 10.25 -9.53 0.22
C ARG A 29 10.16 -10.31 -1.09
N THR A 30 10.54 -9.72 -2.22
CA THR A 30 10.47 -10.38 -3.53
C THR A 30 11.47 -11.53 -3.67
N GLY A 31 12.60 -11.46 -2.97
CA GLY A 31 13.62 -12.50 -2.94
C GLY A 31 13.38 -13.63 -1.93
N GLY A 32 12.22 -13.66 -1.25
CA GLY A 32 11.93 -14.64 -0.20
C GLY A 32 12.89 -14.54 1.00
N GLY A 33 13.41 -13.35 1.25
CA GLY A 33 14.32 -13.05 2.35
C GLY A 33 13.62 -12.97 3.71
N PRO A 34 14.37 -12.75 4.80
CA PRO A 34 13.83 -12.61 6.13
C PRO A 34 12.92 -11.37 6.27
N PRO A 35 11.99 -11.36 7.23
CA PRO A 35 11.15 -10.22 7.51
C PRO A 35 11.98 -9.00 7.90
N ALA A 36 11.49 -7.81 7.55
CA ALA A 36 12.16 -6.55 7.81
C ALA A 36 11.41 -5.73 8.88
N LEU A 37 12.14 -5.32 9.92
CA LEU A 37 11.73 -4.33 10.91
C LEU A 37 12.31 -2.98 10.50
N ALA A 38 11.46 -2.02 10.15
CA ALA A 38 11.88 -0.69 9.73
C ALA A 38 12.18 0.20 10.94
N LEU A 39 13.33 0.90 10.89
CA LEU A 39 13.66 2.00 11.80
C LEU A 39 13.37 3.33 11.08
N THR A 40 12.58 4.19 11.71
CA THR A 40 12.21 5.50 11.17
C THR A 40 12.41 6.62 12.20
N THR A 41 12.51 7.86 11.72
CA THR A 41 12.38 9.05 12.56
C THR A 41 10.91 9.52 12.56
N PHE A 42 10.54 10.36 13.54
CA PHE A 42 9.15 10.79 13.75
C PHE A 42 8.52 11.60 12.59
N ASP A 43 9.29 12.08 11.62
CA ASP A 43 8.89 13.17 10.72
C ASP A 43 8.54 12.75 9.28
N ASP A 44 8.41 11.45 8.95
CA ASP A 44 8.32 11.00 7.56
C ASP A 44 7.17 10.03 7.30
N ASP A 45 5.96 10.57 7.13
CA ASP A 45 4.75 9.79 6.85
C ASP A 45 4.78 9.13 5.46
N ASP A 46 5.40 9.78 4.48
CA ASP A 46 5.52 9.25 3.12
C ASP A 46 6.45 8.03 3.10
N LEU A 47 7.56 8.11 3.81
CA LEU A 47 8.52 7.01 3.93
C LEU A 47 7.94 5.83 4.71
N LEU A 48 7.15 6.12 5.76
CA LEU A 48 6.42 5.10 6.53
C LEU A 48 5.42 4.37 5.63
N SER A 49 4.61 5.10 4.87
CA SER A 49 3.62 4.55 3.94
C SER A 49 4.29 3.74 2.82
N ALA A 50 5.41 4.23 2.27
CA ALA A 50 6.18 3.52 1.25
C ALA A 50 6.78 2.21 1.78
N ALA A 51 7.29 2.18 3.02
CA ALA A 51 7.85 0.99 3.63
C ALA A 51 6.78 -0.06 3.98
N LEU A 52 5.57 0.37 4.39
CA LEU A 52 4.41 -0.51 4.55
C LEU A 52 4.07 -1.20 3.23
N ARG A 53 3.93 -0.44 2.15
CA ARG A 53 3.66 -0.99 0.81
C ARG A 53 4.79 -1.90 0.31
N ALA A 54 6.03 -1.61 0.66
CA ALA A 54 7.16 -2.47 0.32
C ALA A 54 7.17 -3.81 1.09
N GLY A 55 6.36 -3.92 2.16
CA GLY A 55 6.18 -5.15 2.94
C GLY A 55 7.05 -5.22 4.18
N ALA A 56 7.32 -4.09 4.85
CA ALA A 56 7.89 -4.10 6.18
C ALA A 56 6.97 -4.86 7.15
N SER A 57 7.54 -5.74 7.97
CA SER A 57 6.82 -6.55 8.95
C SER A 57 6.63 -5.84 10.29
N GLY A 58 7.37 -4.75 10.51
CA GLY A 58 7.23 -3.93 11.71
C GLY A 58 7.92 -2.58 11.59
N PHE A 59 7.60 -1.69 12.54
CA PHE A 59 8.13 -0.33 12.62
C PHE A 59 8.44 0.05 14.06
N VAL A 60 9.61 0.63 14.25
CA VAL A 60 10.07 1.22 15.53
C VAL A 60 10.67 2.59 15.25
N LEU A 61 10.44 3.54 16.13
CA LEU A 61 11.12 4.84 16.07
C LEU A 61 12.56 4.70 16.52
N LYS A 62 13.48 5.47 15.93
CA LYS A 62 14.89 5.49 16.33
C LYS A 62 15.08 5.99 17.76
N ASP A 63 14.15 6.80 18.25
CA ASP A 63 14.16 7.37 19.58
C ASP A 63 13.39 6.53 20.62
N SER A 64 12.85 5.36 20.20
CA SER A 64 12.20 4.44 21.12
C SER A 64 13.22 3.80 22.07
N PRO A 65 12.82 3.46 23.33
CA PRO A 65 13.66 2.74 24.25
C PRO A 65 14.20 1.43 23.69
N ALA A 66 15.40 1.03 24.10
CA ALA A 66 16.04 -0.19 23.61
C ALA A 66 15.18 -1.44 23.82
N GLU A 67 14.42 -1.48 24.91
CA GLU A 67 13.49 -2.56 25.26
C GLU A 67 12.37 -2.71 24.20
N GLU A 68 11.90 -1.60 23.62
CA GLU A 68 10.92 -1.61 22.53
C GLU A 68 11.51 -2.23 21.25
N LEU A 69 12.74 -1.82 20.91
CA LEU A 69 13.44 -2.39 19.75
C LEU A 69 13.65 -3.90 19.94
N ILE A 70 14.06 -4.35 21.13
CA ILE A 70 14.26 -5.77 21.43
C ILE A 70 12.93 -6.54 21.30
N ARG A 71 11.83 -6.00 21.85
CA ARG A 71 10.49 -6.61 21.71
C ARG A 71 10.06 -6.72 20.25
N ALA A 72 10.26 -5.66 19.46
CA ALA A 72 9.95 -5.63 18.06
C ALA A 72 10.74 -6.67 17.25
N VAL A 73 12.05 -6.77 17.49
CA VAL A 73 12.92 -7.76 16.86
C VAL A 73 12.41 -9.18 17.14
N HIS A 74 12.12 -9.51 18.39
CA HIS A 74 11.62 -10.83 18.75
C HIS A 74 10.23 -11.13 18.14
N ALA A 75 9.33 -10.15 18.10
CA ALA A 75 8.01 -10.31 17.50
C ALA A 75 8.14 -10.60 16.00
N VAL A 76 8.90 -9.76 15.28
CA VAL A 76 9.09 -9.91 13.83
C VAL A 76 9.85 -11.20 13.47
N ALA A 77 10.82 -11.62 14.28
CA ALA A 77 11.52 -12.90 14.09
C ALA A 77 10.59 -14.12 14.24
N ARG A 78 9.52 -14.00 15.03
CA ARG A 78 8.47 -15.04 15.15
C ARG A 78 7.39 -14.96 14.05
N GLY A 79 7.52 -14.03 13.10
CA GLY A 79 6.53 -13.81 12.05
C GLY A 79 5.33 -12.96 12.48
N GLU A 80 5.39 -12.33 13.64
CA GLU A 80 4.36 -11.40 14.14
C GLU A 80 4.61 -9.99 13.57
N ALA A 81 3.54 -9.22 13.34
CA ALA A 81 3.67 -7.80 13.02
C ALA A 81 3.94 -6.98 14.29
N TYR A 82 4.79 -5.96 14.20
CA TYR A 82 5.06 -5.04 15.30
C TYR A 82 4.94 -3.58 14.85
N LEU A 83 4.11 -2.82 15.54
CA LEU A 83 4.01 -1.37 15.35
C LEU A 83 4.23 -0.68 16.68
N ASP A 84 5.23 0.19 16.75
CA ASP A 84 5.40 1.12 17.86
C ASP A 84 4.08 1.91 18.06
N PRO A 85 3.59 2.10 19.31
CA PRO A 85 2.34 2.82 19.55
C PRO A 85 2.26 4.20 18.90
N ALA A 86 3.37 4.94 18.87
CA ALA A 86 3.43 6.24 18.20
C ALA A 86 3.33 6.14 16.67
N VAL A 87 3.85 5.06 16.09
CA VAL A 87 3.73 4.76 14.66
C VAL A 87 2.33 4.26 14.32
N THR A 88 1.70 3.49 15.19
CA THR A 88 0.36 2.95 14.98
C THR A 88 -0.67 4.07 14.72
N ALA A 89 -0.67 5.12 15.52
CA ALA A 89 -1.57 6.26 15.33
C ALA A 89 -1.36 6.94 13.95
N ARG A 90 -0.11 7.04 13.49
CA ARG A 90 0.25 7.64 12.20
C ARG A 90 -0.16 6.76 11.02
N VAL A 91 0.07 5.46 11.11
CA VAL A 91 -0.39 4.48 10.12
C VAL A 91 -1.90 4.55 9.96
N LEU A 92 -2.65 4.55 11.07
CA LEU A 92 -4.11 4.67 11.06
C LEU A 92 -4.57 6.03 10.51
N ASN A 93 -3.89 7.12 10.85
CA ASN A 93 -4.20 8.44 10.32
C ASN A 93 -3.84 8.58 8.84
N GLY A 94 -2.72 8.01 8.40
CA GLY A 94 -2.34 7.90 7.00
C GLY A 94 -3.37 7.10 6.20
N TYR A 95 -3.81 5.97 6.75
CA TYR A 95 -4.87 5.14 6.15
C TYR A 95 -6.23 5.87 6.09
N ARG A 96 -6.57 6.68 7.10
CA ARG A 96 -7.80 7.49 7.14
C ARG A 96 -7.74 8.74 6.27
N ARG A 97 -6.56 9.31 6.06
CA ARG A 97 -6.35 10.55 5.28
C ARG A 97 -6.01 10.29 3.82
N ALA A 98 -5.57 9.10 3.47
CA ALA A 98 -5.35 8.76 2.08
C ALA A 98 -6.71 8.77 1.37
N PRO A 99 -7.06 9.80 0.57
CA PRO A 99 -7.92 9.58 -0.55
C PRO A 99 -7.14 8.55 -1.37
N GLY A 100 -7.73 7.37 -1.61
CA GLY A 100 -7.01 6.26 -2.21
C GLY A 100 -6.15 6.73 -3.39
N ALA A 101 -4.86 6.93 -3.13
CA ALA A 101 -3.92 6.91 -4.23
C ALA A 101 -3.94 5.46 -4.70
N PRO A 102 -4.34 5.20 -5.95
CA PRO A 102 -4.32 3.85 -6.49
C PRO A 102 -2.92 3.28 -6.24
N SER A 103 -2.82 2.00 -5.90
CA SER A 103 -1.51 1.35 -5.87
C SER A 103 -0.82 1.62 -7.21
N ASP A 104 0.50 1.83 -7.22
CA ASP A 104 1.27 2.11 -8.45
C ASP A 104 0.90 1.11 -9.57
N ASP A 105 0.62 -0.14 -9.22
CA ASP A 105 0.14 -1.20 -10.14
C ASP A 105 -1.20 -0.85 -10.83
N VAL A 106 -2.13 -0.20 -10.17
CA VAL A 106 -3.42 0.19 -10.78
C VAL A 106 -3.25 1.40 -11.70
N ALA A 107 -2.44 2.37 -11.29
CA ALA A 107 -2.14 3.55 -12.09
C ALA A 107 -1.39 3.19 -13.39
N ASP A 108 -0.51 2.18 -13.33
CA ASP A 108 0.24 1.68 -14.50
C ASP A 108 -0.63 0.86 -15.48
N ARG A 109 -1.69 0.21 -14.98
CA ARG A 109 -2.57 -0.65 -15.80
C ARG A 109 -3.74 0.09 -16.43
N LEU A 110 -4.19 1.16 -15.83
CA LEU A 110 -5.35 1.93 -16.27
C LEU A 110 -4.95 3.30 -16.83
N THR A 111 -5.66 3.74 -17.86
CA THR A 111 -5.59 5.15 -18.27
C THR A 111 -6.24 6.04 -17.20
N ALA A 112 -5.90 7.33 -17.17
CA ALA A 112 -6.53 8.29 -16.24
C ALA A 112 -8.06 8.24 -16.31
N ARG A 113 -8.62 8.09 -17.51
CA ARG A 113 -10.08 8.01 -17.70
C ARG A 113 -10.70 6.71 -17.17
N GLU A 114 -10.01 5.60 -17.30
CA GLU A 114 -10.45 4.32 -16.73
C GLU A 114 -10.35 4.34 -15.21
N LEU A 115 -9.35 5.02 -14.67
CA LEU A 115 -9.22 5.22 -13.23
C LEU A 115 -10.35 6.07 -12.67
N ASP A 116 -10.72 7.20 -13.32
CA ASP A 116 -11.88 8.00 -12.95
C ASP A 116 -13.16 7.16 -12.91
N VAL A 117 -13.36 6.32 -13.94
CA VAL A 117 -14.52 5.42 -14.00
C VAL A 117 -14.48 4.37 -12.88
N LEU A 118 -13.34 3.74 -12.61
CA LEU A 118 -13.19 2.77 -11.53
C LEU A 118 -13.46 3.40 -10.15
N GLN A 119 -13.01 4.63 -9.94
CA GLN A 119 -13.28 5.38 -8.70
C GLN A 119 -14.76 5.63 -8.48
N LEU A 120 -15.47 6.01 -9.54
CA LEU A 120 -16.94 6.21 -9.48
C LEU A 120 -17.69 4.90 -9.30
N ILE A 121 -17.22 3.78 -9.89
CA ILE A 121 -17.76 2.45 -9.63
C ILE A 121 -17.58 2.08 -8.15
N GLY A 122 -16.39 2.27 -7.61
CA GLY A 122 -16.07 2.01 -6.20
C GLY A 122 -16.94 2.85 -5.24
N SER A 123 -17.28 4.08 -5.62
CA SER A 123 -18.20 4.92 -4.84
C SER A 123 -19.68 4.54 -4.97
N GLY A 124 -20.01 3.51 -5.76
CA GLY A 124 -21.38 3.00 -5.97
C GLY A 124 -22.19 3.72 -7.04
N ALA A 125 -21.58 4.60 -7.85
CA ALA A 125 -22.30 5.37 -8.88
C ALA A 125 -22.83 4.46 -10.01
N THR A 126 -24.03 4.67 -10.47
CA THR A 126 -24.63 4.01 -11.64
C THR A 126 -23.97 4.47 -12.94
N ASN A 127 -24.18 3.76 -14.05
CA ASN A 127 -23.62 4.18 -15.35
C ASN A 127 -24.15 5.55 -15.80
N ALA A 128 -25.42 5.87 -15.52
CA ALA A 128 -25.99 7.17 -15.80
C ALA A 128 -25.35 8.30 -14.97
N GLU A 129 -25.09 8.06 -13.68
CA GLU A 129 -24.39 9.01 -12.81
C GLU A 129 -22.94 9.22 -13.24
N ILE A 130 -22.24 8.14 -13.62
CA ILE A 130 -20.88 8.22 -14.17
C ILE A 130 -20.87 9.03 -15.46
N ALA A 131 -21.81 8.76 -16.36
CA ALA A 131 -21.97 9.49 -17.61
C ALA A 131 -22.17 11.00 -17.36
N GLY A 132 -23.05 11.35 -16.42
CA GLY A 132 -23.30 12.73 -16.03
C GLY A 132 -22.09 13.42 -15.43
N ARG A 133 -21.38 12.78 -14.48
CA ARG A 133 -20.18 13.34 -13.82
C ARG A 133 -19.00 13.52 -14.75
N LEU A 134 -18.82 12.60 -15.68
CA LEU A 134 -17.71 12.60 -16.62
C LEU A 134 -18.03 13.29 -17.96
N VAL A 135 -19.26 13.76 -18.13
CA VAL A 135 -19.76 14.41 -19.36
C VAL A 135 -19.52 13.56 -20.61
N ILE A 136 -19.94 12.28 -20.55
CA ILE A 136 -19.84 11.30 -21.65
C ILE A 136 -21.14 10.51 -21.77
N SER A 137 -21.31 9.75 -22.86
CA SER A 137 -22.47 8.88 -23.02
C SER A 137 -22.38 7.62 -22.14
N GLU A 138 -23.52 7.04 -21.74
CA GLU A 138 -23.53 5.74 -21.04
C GLU A 138 -22.91 4.61 -21.88
N VAL A 139 -22.97 4.69 -23.18
CA VAL A 139 -22.30 3.73 -24.10
C VAL A 139 -20.79 3.82 -23.93
N THR A 140 -20.27 5.04 -23.81
CA THR A 140 -18.84 5.28 -23.55
C THR A 140 -18.44 4.75 -22.17
N VAL A 141 -19.28 4.97 -21.13
CA VAL A 141 -19.06 4.40 -19.78
C VAL A 141 -18.97 2.87 -19.85
N LYS A 142 -19.91 2.21 -20.52
CA LYS A 142 -19.90 0.74 -20.70
C LYS A 142 -18.62 0.26 -21.39
N SER A 143 -18.13 1.01 -22.39
CA SER A 143 -16.86 0.69 -23.08
C SER A 143 -15.66 0.77 -22.13
N HIS A 144 -15.58 1.82 -21.28
CA HIS A 144 -14.54 1.95 -20.26
C HIS A 144 -14.61 0.81 -19.24
N ILE A 145 -15.82 0.48 -18.75
CA ILE A 145 -16.03 -0.63 -17.81
C ILE A 145 -15.53 -1.96 -18.40
N GLY A 146 -15.85 -2.26 -19.64
CA GLY A 146 -15.39 -3.48 -20.31
C GLY A 146 -13.86 -3.56 -20.39
N ARG A 147 -13.21 -2.43 -20.71
CA ARG A 147 -11.73 -2.36 -20.74
C ARG A 147 -11.12 -2.53 -19.35
N ILE A 148 -11.69 -1.90 -18.34
CA ILE A 148 -11.26 -2.05 -16.93
C ILE A 148 -11.34 -3.51 -16.53
N PHE A 149 -12.47 -4.18 -16.78
CA PHE A 149 -12.66 -5.59 -16.43
C PHE A 149 -11.62 -6.48 -17.13
N THR A 150 -11.36 -6.24 -18.40
CA THR A 150 -10.34 -6.99 -19.14
C THR A 150 -8.92 -6.73 -18.60
N LYS A 151 -8.57 -5.48 -18.31
CA LYS A 151 -7.23 -5.10 -17.86
C LYS A 151 -6.91 -5.59 -16.46
N LEU A 152 -7.91 -5.63 -15.58
CA LEU A 152 -7.76 -6.00 -14.17
C LEU A 152 -8.21 -7.45 -13.88
N ASP A 153 -8.64 -8.19 -14.92
CA ASP A 153 -9.18 -9.55 -14.80
C ASP A 153 -10.36 -9.64 -13.82
N LEU A 154 -11.31 -8.72 -13.97
CA LEU A 154 -12.49 -8.64 -13.12
C LEU A 154 -13.70 -9.26 -13.82
N ARG A 155 -14.42 -10.12 -13.10
CA ARG A 155 -15.58 -10.84 -13.65
C ARG A 155 -16.86 -10.01 -13.73
N ASP A 156 -17.02 -9.05 -12.82
CA ASP A 156 -18.25 -8.27 -12.68
C ASP A 156 -18.04 -6.94 -11.94
N ARG A 157 -19.11 -6.15 -11.80
CA ARG A 157 -19.09 -4.86 -11.13
C ARG A 157 -18.81 -4.99 -9.63
N ALA A 158 -19.30 -6.05 -8.98
CA ALA A 158 -19.04 -6.26 -7.56
C ALA A 158 -17.53 -6.49 -7.31
N ALA A 159 -16.89 -7.30 -8.15
CA ALA A 159 -15.45 -7.48 -8.14
C ALA A 159 -14.69 -6.16 -8.36
N ALA A 160 -15.19 -5.28 -9.24
CA ALA A 160 -14.59 -3.96 -9.45
C ALA A 160 -14.72 -3.03 -8.23
N ILE A 161 -15.84 -3.09 -7.51
CA ILE A 161 -16.02 -2.34 -6.27
C ILE A 161 -15.01 -2.84 -5.22
N VAL A 162 -14.94 -4.16 -4.97
CA VAL A 162 -13.98 -4.75 -4.03
C VAL A 162 -12.56 -4.37 -4.42
N TYR A 163 -12.19 -4.54 -5.68
CA TYR A 163 -10.87 -4.17 -6.19
C TYR A 163 -10.53 -2.70 -5.92
N ALA A 164 -11.50 -1.79 -6.13
CA ALA A 164 -11.30 -0.35 -5.90
C ALA A 164 -11.02 -0.03 -4.42
N TYR A 165 -11.63 -0.75 -3.48
CA TYR A 165 -11.33 -0.63 -2.05
C TYR A 165 -9.99 -1.26 -1.68
N ASP A 166 -9.72 -2.48 -2.13
CA ASP A 166 -8.52 -3.24 -1.79
C ASP A 166 -7.24 -2.54 -2.26
N HIS A 167 -7.34 -1.84 -3.40
CA HIS A 167 -6.20 -1.14 -4.01
C HIS A 167 -6.20 0.38 -3.73
N GLY A 168 -7.02 0.84 -2.80
CA GLY A 168 -7.03 2.24 -2.37
C GLY A 168 -7.52 3.25 -3.42
N VAL A 169 -8.23 2.80 -4.48
CA VAL A 169 -8.84 3.69 -5.48
C VAL A 169 -9.96 4.51 -4.86
N VAL A 170 -10.66 3.94 -3.89
CA VAL A 170 -11.66 4.63 -3.04
C VAL A 170 -11.40 4.31 -1.57
N ALA A 171 -11.69 5.28 -0.69
CA ALA A 171 -11.61 5.09 0.74
C ALA A 171 -12.99 4.65 1.30
N PRO A 172 -13.04 3.79 2.32
CA PRO A 172 -14.26 3.54 3.08
C PRO A 172 -14.79 4.85 3.69
N LYS A 173 -16.10 5.08 3.63
CA LYS A 173 -16.75 6.23 4.28
C LYS A 173 -16.76 6.06 5.79
#